data_afb3dce5d838fd64a4f29cf61ff9b4b7
#
_entry.id   afb3dce5d838fd64a4f29cf61ff9b4b7
#
_cell.length_a   1.000
_cell.length_b   1.000
_cell.length_c   1.000
_cell.angle_alpha   90.00
_cell.angle_beta   90.00
_cell.angle_gamma   90.00
#
_symmetry.space_group_name_H-M   'P 1'
#
loop_
_entity.id
_entity.type
_entity.pdbx_description
1 polymer ?
#
loop_
_entity_poly.entity_id
_entity_poly.type
_entity_poly.pdbx_seq_one_letter_code
_entity_poly.pdbx_strand_id
1 'polypeptide(L)'
;MQKAIKRYFPVFVLPTLIAFTIGFLAPFVLGVYLSFCKFTTVTDAKFIGLSNYAKILGDGDFLHSLWFTALFTIVTVLLINIFAFAVAMLLTKNIKGTNIFRTVFFMPNLIGGIVLGYVWQLLLNGILAHFQKTLTYSSKYGFWGLVILMLWQQIGYMMIIYISGIQNIPGELIEAAQIDGANKVQLLRYVTIPMVMPSITICTFLTLTNSFKLFDQNLALTNGEPSNMSEMLALNIYNTFYGRTGWEGVGQAKAVIFFIIVGVIALIQNKLTTSKEVQQ
;
A
#
# COMPACT_ATOMS: atom_id res chain seq x y z
N MET A 1 13.62 29.60 -26.78
CA MET A 1 13.54 28.36 -25.97
C MET A 1 12.16 27.67 -26.09
N GLN A 2 11.03 28.34 -25.82
CA GLN A 2 9.68 27.74 -25.90
C GLN A 2 9.29 27.18 -27.29
N LYS A 3 9.67 27.81 -28.41
CA LYS A 3 9.40 27.28 -29.77
C LYS A 3 10.17 25.98 -30.09
N ALA A 4 11.41 25.84 -29.60
CA ALA A 4 12.19 24.63 -29.77
C ALA A 4 11.59 23.47 -28.93
N ILE A 5 11.16 23.74 -27.68
CA ILE A 5 10.50 22.75 -26.82
C ILE A 5 9.22 22.25 -27.48
N LYS A 6 8.38 23.12 -28.03
CA LYS A 6 7.14 22.73 -28.73
C LYS A 6 7.41 21.85 -29.96
N ARG A 7 8.51 22.12 -30.71
CA ARG A 7 8.88 21.34 -31.91
C ARG A 7 9.37 19.94 -31.58
N TYR A 8 10.14 19.78 -30.49
CA TYR A 8 10.72 18.50 -30.11
C TYR A 8 9.88 17.74 -29.08
N PHE A 9 8.87 18.39 -28.47
CA PHE A 9 7.97 17.77 -27.51
C PHE A 9 7.37 16.43 -27.98
N PRO A 10 6.84 16.32 -29.24
CA PRO A 10 6.32 15.03 -29.71
C PRO A 10 7.38 13.95 -29.78
N VAL A 11 8.61 14.27 -30.16
CA VAL A 11 9.71 13.30 -30.31
C VAL A 11 10.10 12.69 -28.95
N PHE A 12 10.09 13.49 -27.89
CA PHE A 12 10.46 13.01 -26.54
C PHE A 12 9.28 12.38 -25.79
N VAL A 13 8.07 12.88 -25.98
CA VAL A 13 6.89 12.42 -25.24
C VAL A 13 6.18 11.27 -25.95
N LEU A 14 6.18 11.24 -27.29
CA LEU A 14 5.44 10.26 -28.08
C LEU A 14 5.85 8.80 -27.79
N PRO A 15 7.14 8.43 -27.71
CA PRO A 15 7.53 7.06 -27.39
C PRO A 15 7.00 6.59 -26.04
N THR A 16 7.12 7.45 -25.01
CA THR A 16 6.61 7.15 -23.66
C THR A 16 5.08 7.07 -23.64
N LEU A 17 4.40 7.98 -24.38
CA LEU A 17 2.94 7.98 -24.47
C LEU A 17 2.43 6.73 -25.21
N ILE A 18 3.08 6.31 -26.29
CA ILE A 18 2.74 5.07 -27.01
C ILE A 18 2.93 3.87 -26.09
N ALA A 19 4.09 3.75 -25.42
CA ALA A 19 4.35 2.66 -24.49
C ALA A 19 3.32 2.62 -23.34
N PHE A 20 2.96 3.76 -22.77
CA PHE A 20 1.92 3.88 -21.75
C PHE A 20 0.54 3.48 -22.28
N THR A 21 0.19 3.92 -23.48
CA THR A 21 -1.10 3.60 -24.10
C THR A 21 -1.24 2.11 -24.35
N ILE A 22 -0.21 1.47 -24.93
CA ILE A 22 -0.22 0.03 -25.26
C ILE A 22 -0.11 -0.83 -23.98
N GLY A 23 0.79 -0.47 -23.07
CA GLY A 23 1.09 -1.28 -21.88
C GLY A 23 0.10 -1.09 -20.72
N PHE A 24 -0.58 0.04 -20.65
CA PHE A 24 -1.46 0.37 -19.54
C PHE A 24 -2.86 0.78 -19.98
N LEU A 25 -3.00 1.83 -20.77
CA LEU A 25 -4.32 2.43 -21.05
C LEU A 25 -5.25 1.49 -21.83
N ALA A 26 -4.74 0.86 -22.90
CA ALA A 26 -5.54 -0.03 -23.73
C ALA A 26 -5.98 -1.31 -22.97
N PRO A 27 -5.10 -2.03 -22.22
CA PRO A 27 -5.51 -3.15 -21.37
C PRO A 27 -6.49 -2.72 -20.25
N PHE A 28 -6.30 -1.54 -19.66
CA PHE A 28 -7.19 -1.01 -18.63
C PHE A 28 -8.61 -0.77 -19.18
N VAL A 29 -8.74 -0.07 -20.31
CA VAL A 29 -10.04 0.19 -20.95
C VAL A 29 -10.71 -1.12 -21.37
N LEU A 30 -9.93 -2.06 -21.95
CA LEU A 30 -10.42 -3.39 -22.28
C LEU A 30 -10.91 -4.14 -21.03
N GLY A 31 -10.15 -4.09 -19.93
CA GLY A 31 -10.54 -4.69 -18.66
C GLY A 31 -11.85 -4.12 -18.12
N VAL A 32 -12.02 -2.79 -18.18
CA VAL A 32 -13.30 -2.14 -17.81
C VAL A 32 -14.45 -2.63 -18.71
N TYR A 33 -14.24 -2.76 -20.02
CA TYR A 33 -15.24 -3.32 -20.93
C TYR A 33 -15.57 -4.79 -20.58
N LEU A 34 -14.56 -5.62 -20.35
CA LEU A 34 -14.73 -7.04 -20.01
C LEU A 34 -15.45 -7.23 -18.67
N SER A 35 -15.42 -6.28 -17.76
CA SER A 35 -16.19 -6.35 -16.52
C SER A 35 -17.70 -6.38 -16.72
N PHE A 36 -18.19 -5.90 -17.88
CA PHE A 36 -19.59 -5.96 -18.31
C PHE A 36 -19.89 -7.18 -19.18
N CYS A 37 -18.93 -8.06 -19.40
CA CYS A 37 -19.05 -9.22 -20.28
C CYS A 37 -19.01 -10.52 -19.48
N LYS A 38 -19.67 -11.55 -20.02
CA LYS A 38 -19.40 -12.95 -19.68
C LYS A 38 -18.41 -13.47 -20.71
N PHE A 39 -17.27 -13.99 -20.25
CA PHE A 39 -16.21 -14.50 -21.12
C PHE A 39 -15.38 -15.57 -20.38
N THR A 40 -14.67 -16.38 -21.14
CA THR A 40 -13.58 -17.25 -20.68
C THR A 40 -12.29 -16.82 -21.36
N THR A 41 -12.40 -16.38 -22.60
CA THR A 41 -11.30 -15.74 -23.37
C THR A 41 -11.76 -14.39 -23.90
N VAL A 42 -10.83 -13.50 -24.22
CA VAL A 42 -11.19 -12.16 -24.71
C VAL A 42 -12.00 -12.22 -26.02
N THR A 43 -11.80 -13.30 -26.81
CA THR A 43 -12.45 -13.51 -28.12
C THR A 43 -13.89 -13.99 -28.03
N ASP A 44 -14.30 -14.58 -26.90
CA ASP A 44 -15.67 -15.11 -26.69
C ASP A 44 -16.53 -14.17 -25.83
N ALA A 45 -16.08 -12.96 -25.57
CA ALA A 45 -16.74 -12.01 -24.69
C ALA A 45 -18.15 -11.62 -25.18
N LYS A 46 -19.16 -11.88 -24.36
CA LYS A 46 -20.56 -11.51 -24.59
C LYS A 46 -20.98 -10.46 -23.57
N PHE A 47 -21.44 -9.32 -24.04
CA PHE A 47 -21.92 -8.24 -23.18
C PHE A 47 -23.19 -8.66 -22.42
N ILE A 48 -23.15 -8.55 -21.09
CA ILE A 48 -24.28 -8.92 -20.18
C ILE A 48 -24.67 -7.77 -19.24
N GLY A 49 -24.19 -6.54 -19.50
CA GLY A 49 -24.50 -5.37 -18.69
C GLY A 49 -23.98 -5.51 -17.25
N LEU A 50 -24.79 -5.14 -16.27
CA LEU A 50 -24.38 -5.10 -14.84
C LEU A 50 -24.51 -6.44 -14.10
N SER A 51 -24.77 -7.55 -14.80
CA SER A 51 -24.99 -8.86 -14.16
C SER A 51 -23.81 -9.34 -13.31
N ASN A 52 -22.56 -9.05 -13.71
CA ASN A 52 -21.37 -9.38 -12.92
C ASN A 52 -21.35 -8.58 -11.61
N TYR A 53 -21.68 -7.31 -11.65
CA TYR A 53 -21.74 -6.44 -10.47
C TYR A 53 -22.85 -6.86 -9.49
N ALA A 54 -24.01 -7.29 -10.00
CA ALA A 54 -25.08 -7.83 -9.16
C ALA A 54 -24.64 -9.09 -8.41
N LYS A 55 -23.85 -9.97 -9.04
CA LYS A 55 -23.30 -11.17 -8.39
C LYS A 55 -22.32 -10.81 -7.26
N ILE A 56 -21.54 -9.76 -7.41
CA ILE A 56 -20.57 -9.32 -6.38
C ILE A 56 -21.28 -8.89 -5.10
N LEU A 57 -22.44 -8.23 -5.20
CA LEU A 57 -23.20 -7.79 -4.03
C LEU A 57 -23.71 -8.96 -3.18
N GLY A 58 -23.89 -10.15 -3.78
CA GLY A 58 -24.25 -11.38 -3.07
C GLY A 58 -23.06 -12.25 -2.67
N ASP A 59 -21.83 -11.85 -2.98
CA ASP A 59 -20.62 -12.63 -2.68
C ASP A 59 -20.08 -12.29 -1.28
N GLY A 60 -20.43 -13.14 -0.31
CA GLY A 60 -19.99 -12.97 1.09
C GLY A 60 -18.48 -12.98 1.26
N ASP A 61 -17.75 -13.79 0.47
CA ASP A 61 -16.27 -13.85 0.50
C ASP A 61 -15.66 -12.50 0.07
N PHE A 62 -16.23 -11.86 -0.95
CA PHE A 62 -15.78 -10.55 -1.40
C PHE A 62 -16.00 -9.47 -0.33
N LEU A 63 -17.18 -9.43 0.28
CA LEU A 63 -17.49 -8.45 1.32
C LEU A 63 -16.60 -8.65 2.56
N HIS A 64 -16.35 -9.92 2.93
CA HIS A 64 -15.42 -10.24 4.00
C HIS A 64 -14.00 -9.78 3.68
N SER A 65 -13.48 -10.11 2.49
CA SER A 65 -12.13 -9.71 2.04
C SER A 65 -11.98 -8.19 1.97
N LEU A 66 -13.03 -7.48 1.56
CA LEU A 66 -13.04 -6.01 1.57
C LEU A 66 -12.90 -5.45 2.99
N TRP A 67 -13.69 -5.97 3.93
CA TRP A 67 -13.63 -5.55 5.33
C TRP A 67 -12.28 -5.90 5.97
N PHE A 68 -11.81 -7.13 5.74
CA PHE A 68 -10.52 -7.59 6.24
C PHE A 68 -9.37 -6.71 5.73
N THR A 69 -9.38 -6.38 4.43
CA THR A 69 -8.39 -5.48 3.81
C THR A 69 -8.48 -4.06 4.36
N ALA A 70 -9.68 -3.53 4.57
CA ALA A 70 -9.88 -2.20 5.14
C ALA A 70 -9.33 -2.12 6.58
N LEU A 71 -9.66 -3.10 7.43
CA LEU A 71 -9.16 -3.18 8.80
C LEU A 71 -7.63 -3.32 8.82
N PHE A 72 -7.08 -4.21 8.00
CA PHE A 72 -5.64 -4.38 7.84
C PHE A 72 -4.95 -3.07 7.43
N THR A 73 -5.51 -2.37 6.45
CA THR A 73 -4.97 -1.09 5.97
C THR A 73 -4.97 -0.03 7.06
N ILE A 74 -6.05 0.11 7.81
CA ILE A 74 -6.12 1.08 8.92
C ILE A 74 -5.02 0.79 9.95
N VAL A 75 -4.89 -0.47 10.38
CA VAL A 75 -3.90 -0.87 11.38
C VAL A 75 -2.48 -0.66 10.87
N THR A 76 -2.17 -1.10 9.64
CA THR A 76 -0.82 -0.98 9.08
C THR A 76 -0.44 0.45 8.78
N VAL A 77 -1.34 1.28 8.24
CA VAL A 77 -1.10 2.71 8.01
C VAL A 77 -0.74 3.42 9.31
N LEU A 78 -1.50 3.18 10.38
CA LEU A 78 -1.21 3.79 11.68
C LEU A 78 0.13 3.32 12.25
N LEU A 79 0.33 2.01 12.34
CA LEU A 79 1.52 1.45 12.98
C LEU A 79 2.80 1.75 12.20
N ILE A 80 2.79 1.57 10.86
CA ILE A 80 3.97 1.83 10.04
C ILE A 80 4.39 3.30 10.17
N ASN A 81 3.46 4.25 10.03
CA ASN A 81 3.79 5.67 10.10
C ASN A 81 4.28 6.07 11.49
N ILE A 82 3.65 5.58 12.57
CA ILE A 82 4.10 5.86 13.93
C ILE A 82 5.53 5.32 14.17
N PHE A 83 5.78 4.05 13.84
CA PHE A 83 7.10 3.45 14.07
C PHE A 83 8.17 4.03 13.13
N ALA A 84 7.86 4.24 11.85
CA ALA A 84 8.78 4.84 10.89
C ALA A 84 9.18 6.26 11.30
N PHE A 85 8.22 7.09 11.73
CA PHE A 85 8.49 8.44 12.23
C PHE A 85 9.31 8.40 13.53
N ALA A 86 8.98 7.52 14.47
CA ALA A 86 9.74 7.37 15.72
C ALA A 86 11.20 6.97 15.46
N VAL A 87 11.44 5.98 14.57
CA VAL A 87 12.79 5.56 14.18
C VAL A 87 13.50 6.68 13.43
N ALA A 88 12.84 7.42 12.55
CA ALA A 88 13.41 8.57 11.84
C ALA A 88 13.88 9.66 12.83
N MET A 89 13.04 10.00 13.81
CA MET A 89 13.38 10.96 14.88
C MET A 89 14.59 10.51 15.70
N LEU A 90 14.78 9.22 15.90
CA LEU A 90 15.98 8.69 16.58
C LEU A 90 17.21 8.80 15.68
N LEU A 91 17.09 8.40 14.40
CA LEU A 91 18.22 8.36 13.46
C LEU A 91 18.58 9.71 12.84
N THR A 92 17.84 10.78 13.10
CA THR A 92 18.23 12.17 12.77
C THR A 92 19.09 12.82 13.85
N LYS A 93 19.21 12.17 15.02
CA LYS A 93 20.19 12.59 16.04
C LYS A 93 21.58 12.10 15.64
N ASN A 94 22.64 12.78 16.12
CA ASN A 94 24.04 12.42 15.87
C ASN A 94 24.44 11.12 16.59
N ILE A 95 23.85 9.98 16.20
CA ILE A 95 24.16 8.65 16.74
C ILE A 95 25.27 8.03 15.88
N LYS A 96 26.31 7.49 16.49
CA LYS A 96 27.35 6.76 15.77
C LYS A 96 26.74 5.54 15.06
N GLY A 97 27.06 5.35 13.77
CA GLY A 97 26.57 4.22 12.99
C GLY A 97 25.16 4.41 12.38
N THR A 98 24.60 5.62 12.37
CA THR A 98 23.27 5.91 11.79
C THR A 98 23.08 5.34 10.39
N ASN A 99 24.10 5.37 9.52
CA ASN A 99 24.00 4.84 8.17
C ASN A 99 23.83 3.31 8.15
N ILE A 100 24.44 2.60 9.09
CA ILE A 100 24.27 1.14 9.22
C ILE A 100 22.83 0.84 9.60
N PHE A 101 22.28 1.54 10.59
CA PHE A 101 20.86 1.37 10.98
C PHE A 101 19.91 1.70 9.83
N ARG A 102 20.13 2.78 9.09
CA ARG A 102 19.33 3.13 7.91
C ARG A 102 19.33 1.99 6.88
N THR A 103 20.51 1.43 6.59
CA THR A 103 20.65 0.31 5.64
C THR A 103 19.92 -0.94 6.13
N VAL A 104 20.13 -1.33 7.41
CA VAL A 104 19.50 -2.54 7.97
C VAL A 104 17.98 -2.44 8.01
N PHE A 105 17.43 -1.28 8.40
CA PHE A 105 15.98 -1.07 8.39
C PHE A 105 15.39 -1.03 6.97
N PHE A 106 16.14 -0.54 5.99
CA PHE A 106 15.67 -0.44 4.61
C PHE A 106 15.73 -1.78 3.85
N MET A 107 16.68 -2.65 4.20
CA MET A 107 16.95 -3.91 3.48
C MET A 107 15.72 -4.81 3.29
N PRO A 108 14.81 -4.98 4.28
CA PRO A 108 13.61 -5.81 4.11
C PRO A 108 12.72 -5.40 2.93
N ASN A 109 12.68 -4.12 2.61
CA ASN A 109 11.86 -3.61 1.51
C ASN A 109 12.35 -4.06 0.12
N LEU A 110 13.60 -4.49 0.01
CA LEU A 110 14.21 -4.99 -1.23
C LEU A 110 13.88 -6.46 -1.52
N ILE A 111 13.31 -7.17 -0.54
CA ILE A 111 12.99 -8.60 -0.68
C ILE A 111 11.60 -8.72 -1.34
N GLY A 112 11.51 -9.57 -2.36
CA GLY A 112 10.25 -9.83 -3.06
C GLY A 112 9.17 -10.42 -2.12
N GLY A 113 7.92 -9.98 -2.29
CA GLY A 113 6.82 -10.28 -1.38
C GLY A 113 6.55 -11.78 -1.18
N ILE A 114 6.64 -12.59 -2.23
CA ILE A 114 6.45 -14.04 -2.14
C ILE A 114 7.53 -14.70 -1.28
N VAL A 115 8.81 -14.38 -1.54
CA VAL A 115 9.93 -14.92 -0.76
C VAL A 115 9.81 -14.53 0.69
N LEU A 116 9.48 -13.27 0.93
CA LEU A 116 9.28 -12.73 2.26
C LEU A 116 8.13 -13.45 2.99
N GLY A 117 7.00 -13.65 2.30
CA GLY A 117 5.85 -14.35 2.84
C GLY A 117 6.18 -15.78 3.29
N TYR A 118 6.89 -16.55 2.48
CA TYR A 118 7.31 -17.90 2.85
C TYR A 118 8.30 -17.93 4.01
N VAL A 119 9.28 -17.04 4.03
CA VAL A 119 10.24 -16.96 5.17
C VAL A 119 9.50 -16.66 6.47
N TRP A 120 8.59 -15.66 6.44
CA TRP A 120 7.78 -15.32 7.62
C TRP A 120 6.79 -16.41 8.01
N GLN A 121 6.23 -17.15 7.04
CA GLN A 121 5.38 -18.31 7.31
C GLN A 121 6.13 -19.37 8.13
N LEU A 122 7.35 -19.70 7.72
CA LEU A 122 8.17 -20.66 8.45
C LEU A 122 8.53 -20.16 9.85
N LEU A 123 8.96 -18.91 9.99
CA LEU A 123 9.32 -18.31 11.27
C LEU A 123 8.13 -18.27 12.24
N LEU A 124 6.99 -17.75 11.78
CA LEU A 124 5.80 -17.61 12.64
C LEU A 124 5.19 -18.96 12.99
N ASN A 125 5.14 -19.92 12.05
CA ASN A 125 4.69 -21.28 12.35
C ASN A 125 5.65 -21.98 13.33
N GLY A 126 6.96 -21.76 13.21
CA GLY A 126 7.95 -22.28 14.17
C GLY A 126 7.71 -21.76 15.59
N ILE A 127 7.39 -20.46 15.74
CA ILE A 127 7.03 -19.87 17.04
C ILE A 127 5.69 -20.41 17.55
N LEU A 128 4.67 -20.46 16.70
CA LEU A 128 3.33 -20.92 17.07
C LEU A 128 3.26 -22.40 17.38
N ALA A 129 4.17 -23.23 16.83
CA ALA A 129 4.26 -24.66 17.11
C ALA A 129 4.49 -24.96 18.60
N HIS A 130 5.21 -24.10 19.33
CA HIS A 130 5.37 -24.22 20.78
C HIS A 130 4.03 -24.15 21.53
N PHE A 131 3.01 -23.53 20.92
CA PHE A 131 1.65 -23.43 21.44
C PHE A 131 0.69 -24.40 20.77
N GLN A 132 1.20 -25.37 19.99
CA GLN A 132 0.43 -26.33 19.17
C GLN A 132 -0.55 -25.63 18.20
N LYS A 133 -0.13 -24.49 17.61
CA LYS A 133 -0.90 -23.69 16.69
C LYS A 133 -0.11 -23.39 15.43
N THR A 134 -0.83 -22.95 14.38
CA THR A 134 -0.26 -22.48 13.11
C THR A 134 -0.87 -21.12 12.77
N LEU A 135 -0.33 -20.44 11.79
CA LEU A 135 -0.93 -19.21 11.25
C LEU A 135 -2.36 -19.43 10.74
N THR A 136 -2.63 -20.61 10.21
CA THR A 136 -3.94 -21.00 9.65
C THR A 136 -4.92 -21.53 10.71
N TYR A 137 -4.52 -21.59 11.99
CA TYR A 137 -5.41 -21.99 13.07
C TYR A 137 -6.62 -21.05 13.25
N SER A 138 -6.43 -19.78 13.02
CA SER A 138 -7.48 -18.76 13.10
C SER A 138 -7.10 -17.55 12.25
N SER A 139 -8.11 -16.86 11.66
CA SER A 139 -7.93 -15.62 10.91
C SER A 139 -7.19 -14.53 11.69
N LYS A 140 -7.29 -14.52 13.03
CA LYS A 140 -6.56 -13.58 13.89
C LYS A 140 -5.04 -13.78 13.79
N TYR A 141 -4.55 -15.02 13.76
CA TYR A 141 -3.12 -15.30 13.58
C TYR A 141 -2.64 -14.88 12.20
N GLY A 142 -3.42 -15.19 11.15
CA GLY A 142 -3.14 -14.72 9.79
C GLY A 142 -3.09 -13.20 9.70
N PHE A 143 -4.06 -12.50 10.29
CA PHE A 143 -4.12 -11.04 10.34
C PHE A 143 -2.85 -10.42 10.97
N TRP A 144 -2.53 -10.84 12.20
CA TRP A 144 -1.35 -10.32 12.90
C TRP A 144 -0.04 -10.75 12.26
N GLY A 145 0.00 -11.95 11.67
CA GLY A 145 1.14 -12.40 10.87
C GLY A 145 1.41 -11.47 9.69
N LEU A 146 0.36 -11.11 8.93
CA LEU A 146 0.45 -10.14 7.83
C LEU A 146 0.85 -8.74 8.32
N VAL A 147 0.29 -8.29 9.46
CA VAL A 147 0.63 -6.99 10.06
C VAL A 147 2.11 -6.95 10.43
N ILE A 148 2.62 -7.95 11.16
CA ILE A 148 4.02 -8.00 11.59
C ILE A 148 4.96 -8.00 10.37
N LEU A 149 4.67 -8.84 9.38
CA LEU A 149 5.43 -8.91 8.14
C LEU A 149 5.48 -7.55 7.43
N MET A 150 4.31 -6.91 7.26
CA MET A 150 4.19 -5.62 6.57
C MET A 150 4.91 -4.50 7.33
N LEU A 151 4.83 -4.48 8.67
CA LEU A 151 5.57 -3.53 9.50
C LEU A 151 7.08 -3.68 9.27
N TRP A 152 7.59 -4.90 9.40
CA TRP A 152 9.01 -5.18 9.23
C TRP A 152 9.51 -4.79 7.84
N GLN A 153 8.71 -5.02 6.79
CA GLN A 153 9.05 -4.70 5.41
C GLN A 153 9.03 -3.18 5.14
N GLN A 154 8.04 -2.45 5.66
CA GLN A 154 7.74 -1.09 5.20
C GLN A 154 8.29 0.01 6.12
N ILE A 155 8.52 -0.25 7.40
CA ILE A 155 8.98 0.77 8.35
C ILE A 155 10.27 1.46 7.87
N GLY A 156 11.25 0.69 7.37
CA GLY A 156 12.52 1.23 6.92
C GLY A 156 12.40 2.12 5.68
N TYR A 157 11.52 1.79 4.76
CA TYR A 157 11.28 2.63 3.58
C TYR A 157 10.62 3.96 3.96
N MET A 158 9.57 3.93 4.78
CA MET A 158 8.91 5.16 5.24
C MET A 158 9.82 5.99 6.15
N MET A 159 10.64 5.35 6.97
CA MET A 159 11.65 6.00 7.80
C MET A 159 12.58 6.90 6.99
N ILE A 160 13.05 6.46 5.81
CA ILE A 160 13.96 7.26 4.97
C ILE A 160 13.26 8.54 4.48
N ILE A 161 11.98 8.44 4.09
CA ILE A 161 11.19 9.60 3.66
C ILE A 161 11.00 10.58 4.83
N TYR A 162 10.71 10.07 6.03
CA TYR A 162 10.61 10.90 7.23
C TYR A 162 11.94 11.55 7.61
N ILE A 163 13.08 10.82 7.51
CA ILE A 163 14.41 11.38 7.75
C ILE A 163 14.65 12.57 6.83
N SER A 164 14.36 12.44 5.53
CA SER A 164 14.49 13.54 4.58
C SER A 164 13.64 14.75 4.97
N GLY A 165 12.38 14.55 5.35
CA GLY A 165 11.49 15.62 5.81
C GLY A 165 11.99 16.31 7.08
N ILE A 166 12.48 15.54 8.06
CA ILE A 166 13.00 16.09 9.32
C ILE A 166 14.29 16.90 9.08
N GLN A 167 15.17 16.41 8.20
CA GLN A 167 16.44 17.09 7.88
C GLN A 167 16.25 18.38 7.07
N ASN A 168 15.11 18.56 6.42
CA ASN A 168 14.78 19.78 5.68
C ASN A 168 14.18 20.89 6.56
N ILE A 169 13.96 20.65 7.85
CA ILE A 169 13.47 21.70 8.77
C ILE A 169 14.58 22.71 8.98
N PRO A 170 14.38 24.02 8.72
CA PRO A 170 15.37 25.05 9.00
C PRO A 170 15.74 25.07 10.49
N GLY A 171 17.04 25.06 10.79
CA GLY A 171 17.54 25.08 12.17
C GLY A 171 17.07 26.30 12.95
N GLU A 172 16.95 27.44 12.27
CA GLU A 172 16.44 28.70 12.82
C GLU A 172 15.07 28.58 13.48
N LEU A 173 14.16 27.76 12.91
CA LEU A 173 12.83 27.53 13.51
C LEU A 173 12.92 26.74 14.81
N ILE A 174 13.86 25.80 14.88
CA ILE A 174 14.10 24.99 16.07
C ILE A 174 14.70 25.84 17.17
N GLU A 175 15.72 26.69 16.84
CA GLU A 175 16.37 27.58 17.75
C GLU A 175 15.44 28.66 18.28
N ALA A 176 14.62 29.28 17.40
CA ALA A 176 13.65 30.29 17.81
C ALA A 176 12.62 29.69 18.81
N ALA A 177 12.08 28.48 18.52
CA ALA A 177 11.16 27.83 19.44
C ALA A 177 11.82 27.49 20.81
N GLN A 178 13.12 27.16 20.83
CA GLN A 178 13.87 26.91 22.07
C GLN A 178 14.10 28.20 22.87
N ILE A 179 14.37 29.32 22.19
CA ILE A 179 14.50 30.65 22.82
C ILE A 179 13.18 31.09 23.45
N ASP A 180 12.05 30.79 22.77
CA ASP A 180 10.70 31.03 23.29
C ASP A 180 10.28 30.07 24.43
N GLY A 181 11.18 29.17 24.86
CA GLY A 181 10.99 28.29 26.00
C GLY A 181 10.17 27.02 25.68
N ALA A 182 10.03 26.64 24.41
CA ALA A 182 9.32 25.43 24.01
C ALA A 182 10.02 24.16 24.54
N ASN A 183 9.27 23.31 25.21
CA ASN A 183 9.77 21.98 25.60
C ASN A 183 9.75 21.01 24.39
N LYS A 184 10.37 19.82 24.55
CA LYS A 184 10.51 18.82 23.48
C LYS A 184 9.17 18.39 22.86
N VAL A 185 8.11 18.31 23.63
CA VAL A 185 6.76 17.92 23.15
C VAL A 185 6.13 19.06 22.35
N GLN A 186 6.31 20.30 22.82
CA GLN A 186 5.85 21.50 22.12
C GLN A 186 6.60 21.66 20.79
N LEU A 187 7.94 21.50 20.78
CA LEU A 187 8.75 21.51 19.58
C LEU A 187 8.28 20.44 18.57
N LEU A 188 8.02 19.21 19.04
CA LEU A 188 7.51 18.14 18.19
C LEU A 188 6.14 18.50 17.58
N ARG A 189 5.20 18.98 18.41
CA ARG A 189 3.80 19.19 18.00
C ARG A 189 3.61 20.44 17.15
N TYR A 190 4.31 21.53 17.47
CA TYR A 190 4.08 22.85 16.85
C TYR A 190 5.09 23.22 15.78
N VAL A 191 6.26 22.57 15.73
CA VAL A 191 7.29 22.82 14.72
C VAL A 191 7.52 21.58 13.87
N THR A 192 7.97 20.46 14.47
CA THR A 192 8.41 19.29 13.69
C THR A 192 7.27 18.66 12.89
N ILE A 193 6.15 18.32 13.51
CA ILE A 193 5.02 17.67 12.81
C ILE A 193 4.47 18.55 11.68
N PRO A 194 4.18 19.84 11.88
CA PRO A 194 3.71 20.71 10.78
C PRO A 194 4.69 20.82 9.61
N MET A 195 6.00 20.94 9.91
CA MET A 195 7.03 21.04 8.88
C MET A 195 7.26 19.73 8.11
N VAL A 196 6.99 18.58 8.73
CA VAL A 196 7.12 17.24 8.12
C VAL A 196 5.82 16.78 7.47
N MET A 197 4.74 17.59 7.48
CA MET A 197 3.45 17.22 6.88
C MET A 197 3.55 16.70 5.44
N PRO A 198 4.35 17.27 4.53
CA PRO A 198 4.52 16.71 3.18
C PRO A 198 5.00 15.26 3.20
N SER A 199 5.97 14.94 4.08
CA SER A 199 6.44 13.55 4.24
C SER A 199 5.36 12.64 4.85
N ILE A 200 4.56 13.13 5.79
CA ILE A 200 3.42 12.40 6.36
C ILE A 200 2.40 12.09 5.27
N THR A 201 2.09 13.05 4.39
CA THR A 201 1.19 12.86 3.25
C THR A 201 1.69 11.74 2.33
N ILE A 202 2.96 11.81 1.93
CA ILE A 202 3.57 10.81 1.04
C ILE A 202 3.61 9.43 1.71
N CYS A 203 4.08 9.33 2.95
CA CYS A 203 4.18 8.06 3.67
C CYS A 203 2.79 7.43 3.88
N THR A 204 1.79 8.23 4.25
CA THR A 204 0.40 7.76 4.43
C THR A 204 -0.17 7.26 3.10
N PHE A 205 0.04 7.99 2.00
CA PHE A 205 -0.40 7.57 0.66
C PHE A 205 0.25 6.25 0.23
N LEU A 206 1.57 6.13 0.38
CA LEU A 206 2.32 4.93 0.00
C LEU A 206 1.92 3.73 0.86
N THR A 207 1.81 3.88 2.18
CA THR A 207 1.40 2.79 3.06
C THR A 207 -0.04 2.35 2.80
N LEU A 208 -0.96 3.29 2.56
CA LEU A 208 -2.35 3.01 2.22
C LEU A 208 -2.44 2.19 0.93
N THR A 209 -1.82 2.66 -0.14
CA THR A 209 -1.87 1.99 -1.44
C THR A 209 -1.18 0.63 -1.41
N ASN A 210 -0.04 0.48 -0.72
CA ASN A 210 0.66 -0.79 -0.56
C ASN A 210 -0.15 -1.80 0.27
N SER A 211 -0.84 -1.34 1.31
CA SER A 211 -1.67 -2.21 2.16
C SER A 211 -2.91 -2.72 1.41
N PHE A 212 -3.61 -1.87 0.67
CA PHE A 212 -4.78 -2.30 -0.10
C PHE A 212 -4.43 -3.31 -1.20
N LYS A 213 -3.31 -3.13 -1.90
CA LYS A 213 -2.88 -4.01 -3.00
C LYS A 213 -2.03 -5.20 -2.56
N LEU A 214 -1.96 -5.48 -1.25
CA LEU A 214 -1.15 -6.58 -0.72
C LEU A 214 -1.67 -7.93 -1.26
N PHE A 215 -0.87 -8.56 -2.12
CA PHE A 215 -1.17 -9.83 -2.77
C PHE A 215 -0.13 -10.90 -2.44
N ASP A 216 1.12 -10.67 -2.82
CA ASP A 216 2.22 -11.63 -2.72
C ASP A 216 2.40 -12.21 -1.32
N GLN A 217 2.41 -11.32 -0.32
CA GLN A 217 2.60 -11.70 1.07
C GLN A 217 1.39 -12.48 1.60
N ASN A 218 0.16 -12.11 1.22
CA ASN A 218 -1.03 -12.85 1.63
C ASN A 218 -1.08 -14.24 0.99
N LEU A 219 -0.75 -14.32 -0.31
CA LEU A 219 -0.65 -15.60 -1.02
C LEU A 219 0.37 -16.53 -0.35
N ALA A 220 1.58 -16.04 -0.06
CA ALA A 220 2.66 -16.85 0.46
C ALA A 220 2.54 -17.14 1.97
N LEU A 221 1.98 -16.24 2.78
CA LEU A 221 1.91 -16.37 4.23
C LEU A 221 0.74 -17.25 4.68
N THR A 222 -0.46 -17.01 4.16
CA THR A 222 -1.70 -17.66 4.62
C THR A 222 -2.51 -18.29 3.49
N ASN A 223 -2.33 -17.85 2.25
CA ASN A 223 -3.16 -18.22 1.10
C ASN A 223 -4.67 -18.09 1.38
N GLY A 224 -5.07 -17.14 2.23
CA GLY A 224 -6.46 -16.93 2.63
C GLY A 224 -6.95 -17.84 3.77
N GLU A 225 -6.17 -18.85 4.19
CA GLU A 225 -6.58 -19.81 5.22
C GLU A 225 -6.74 -19.18 6.62
N PRO A 226 -7.65 -19.69 7.48
CA PRO A 226 -8.59 -20.78 7.24
C PRO A 226 -9.84 -20.32 6.50
N SER A 227 -10.35 -21.15 5.58
CA SER A 227 -11.65 -20.95 4.91
C SER A 227 -11.86 -19.55 4.31
N ASN A 228 -10.86 -18.99 3.65
CA ASN A 228 -10.80 -17.63 3.08
C ASN A 228 -10.91 -16.48 4.11
N MET A 229 -10.89 -16.79 5.41
CA MET A 229 -11.07 -15.79 6.48
C MET A 229 -9.86 -14.87 6.68
N SER A 230 -8.69 -15.18 6.10
CA SER A 230 -7.53 -14.29 6.03
C SER A 230 -7.22 -13.83 4.59
N GLU A 231 -8.18 -13.99 3.69
CA GLU A 231 -8.06 -13.60 2.30
C GLU A 231 -8.21 -12.09 2.14
N MET A 232 -7.19 -11.43 1.62
CA MET A 232 -7.27 -10.02 1.27
C MET A 232 -7.92 -9.81 -0.10
N LEU A 233 -8.40 -8.62 -0.34
CA LEU A 233 -9.20 -8.28 -1.51
C LEU A 233 -8.48 -8.58 -2.85
N ALA A 234 -7.17 -8.29 -2.94
CA ALA A 234 -6.40 -8.60 -4.13
C ALA A 234 -6.31 -10.12 -4.40
N LEU A 235 -6.15 -10.93 -3.35
CA LEU A 235 -6.14 -12.39 -3.45
C LEU A 235 -7.53 -12.95 -3.81
N ASN A 236 -8.61 -12.40 -3.24
CA ASN A 236 -9.98 -12.77 -3.60
C ASN A 236 -10.28 -12.51 -5.08
N ILE A 237 -9.85 -11.38 -5.61
CA ILE A 237 -9.99 -11.06 -7.04
C ILE A 237 -9.25 -12.09 -7.89
N TYR A 238 -8.00 -12.40 -7.54
CA TYR A 238 -7.19 -13.40 -8.24
C TYR A 238 -7.86 -14.79 -8.21
N ASN A 239 -8.27 -15.25 -7.04
CA ASN A 239 -8.94 -16.55 -6.87
C ASN A 239 -10.29 -16.61 -7.59
N THR A 240 -11.02 -15.50 -7.68
CA THR A 240 -12.27 -15.43 -8.46
C THR A 240 -11.97 -15.54 -9.95
N PHE A 241 -10.94 -14.83 -10.44
CA PHE A 241 -10.64 -14.78 -11.87
C PHE A 241 -10.02 -16.08 -12.38
N TYR A 242 -9.06 -16.66 -11.65
CA TYR A 242 -8.31 -17.84 -12.10
C TYR A 242 -8.79 -19.15 -11.49
N GLY A 243 -9.44 -19.12 -10.34
CA GLY A 243 -9.85 -20.31 -9.60
C GLY A 243 -11.29 -20.77 -9.86
N ARG A 244 -12.13 -19.91 -10.49
CA ARG A 244 -13.55 -20.21 -10.72
C ARG A 244 -13.91 -20.07 -12.20
N THR A 245 -13.91 -21.17 -12.95
CA THR A 245 -14.27 -21.18 -14.38
C THR A 245 -15.67 -20.58 -14.62
N GLY A 246 -15.78 -19.67 -15.58
CA GLY A 246 -17.01 -18.94 -15.90
C GLY A 246 -17.28 -17.72 -14.99
N TRP A 247 -16.33 -17.39 -14.11
CA TRP A 247 -16.37 -16.22 -13.22
C TRP A 247 -15.34 -15.13 -13.60
N GLU A 248 -14.68 -15.26 -14.73
CA GLU A 248 -13.65 -14.34 -15.19
C GLU A 248 -14.20 -12.91 -15.29
N GLY A 249 -15.43 -12.75 -15.83
CA GLY A 249 -16.12 -11.46 -15.87
C GLY A 249 -16.45 -10.89 -14.49
N VAL A 250 -16.77 -11.75 -13.51
CA VAL A 250 -16.98 -11.33 -12.11
C VAL A 250 -15.67 -10.91 -11.47
N GLY A 251 -14.60 -11.69 -11.68
CA GLY A 251 -13.25 -11.33 -11.21
C GLY A 251 -12.79 -9.97 -11.76
N GLN A 252 -13.05 -9.73 -13.06
CA GLN A 252 -12.76 -8.45 -13.69
C GLN A 252 -13.61 -7.30 -13.11
N ALA A 253 -14.89 -7.52 -12.83
CA ALA A 253 -15.74 -6.52 -12.21
C ALA A 253 -15.32 -6.22 -10.76
N LYS A 254 -14.87 -7.22 -9.99
CA LYS A 254 -14.24 -7.02 -8.67
C LYS A 254 -13.00 -6.15 -8.77
N ALA A 255 -12.14 -6.38 -9.78
CA ALA A 255 -10.94 -5.56 -10.00
C ALA A 255 -11.29 -4.10 -10.30
N VAL A 256 -12.35 -3.84 -11.07
CA VAL A 256 -12.84 -2.47 -11.35
C VAL A 256 -13.35 -1.81 -10.06
N ILE A 257 -14.16 -2.51 -9.26
CA ILE A 257 -14.62 -2.00 -7.95
C ILE A 257 -13.43 -1.69 -7.05
N PHE A 258 -12.46 -2.60 -6.96
CA PHE A 258 -11.24 -2.41 -6.20
C PHE A 258 -10.48 -1.14 -6.63
N PHE A 259 -10.29 -0.94 -7.93
CA PHE A 259 -9.63 0.24 -8.48
C PHE A 259 -10.36 1.54 -8.08
N ILE A 260 -11.70 1.56 -8.18
CA ILE A 260 -12.51 2.72 -7.80
C ILE A 260 -12.38 3.01 -6.31
N ILE A 261 -12.50 1.99 -5.45
CA ILE A 261 -12.41 2.13 -3.99
C ILE A 261 -11.04 2.71 -3.61
N VAL A 262 -9.95 2.09 -4.09
CA VAL A 262 -8.58 2.55 -3.76
C VAL A 262 -8.33 3.94 -4.30
N GLY A 263 -8.77 4.23 -5.53
CA GLY A 263 -8.64 5.56 -6.14
C GLY A 263 -9.37 6.65 -5.35
N VAL A 264 -10.61 6.39 -4.95
CA VAL A 264 -11.41 7.35 -4.15
C VAL A 264 -10.76 7.57 -2.78
N ILE A 265 -10.37 6.50 -2.07
CA ILE A 265 -9.73 6.61 -0.76
C ILE A 265 -8.40 7.39 -0.88
N ALA A 266 -7.58 7.09 -1.89
CA ALA A 266 -6.31 7.75 -2.12
C ALA A 266 -6.48 9.25 -2.44
N LEU A 267 -7.48 9.62 -3.24
CA LEU A 267 -7.80 11.02 -3.55
C LEU A 267 -8.30 11.77 -2.30
N ILE A 268 -9.17 11.16 -1.50
CA ILE A 268 -9.67 11.75 -0.25
C ILE A 268 -8.50 11.96 0.72
N GLN A 269 -7.67 10.93 0.92
CA GLN A 269 -6.51 11.00 1.81
C GLN A 269 -5.57 12.12 1.38
N ASN A 270 -5.19 12.16 0.11
CA ASN A 270 -4.30 13.19 -0.42
C ASN A 270 -4.87 14.60 -0.20
N LYS A 271 -6.15 14.84 -0.52
CA LYS A 271 -6.80 16.12 -0.30
C LYS A 271 -6.81 16.55 1.18
N LEU A 272 -7.10 15.60 2.08
CA LEU A 272 -7.16 15.87 3.52
C LEU A 272 -5.80 16.18 4.14
N THR A 273 -4.74 15.53 3.66
CA THR A 273 -3.39 15.74 4.20
C THR A 273 -2.70 16.94 3.58
N THR A 274 -2.80 17.15 2.25
CA THR A 274 -2.22 18.32 1.57
C THR A 274 -2.85 19.64 2.07
N SER A 275 -4.12 19.66 2.47
CA SER A 275 -4.73 20.85 3.06
C SER A 275 -4.11 21.29 4.41
N LYS A 276 -3.31 20.43 5.04
CA LYS A 276 -2.62 20.70 6.31
C LYS A 276 -1.12 20.98 6.12
N GLU A 277 -0.63 20.94 4.89
CA GLU A 277 0.77 21.27 4.59
C GLU A 277 1.00 22.77 4.70
N VAL A 278 2.07 23.15 5.38
CA VAL A 278 2.53 24.53 5.43
C VAL A 278 3.22 24.83 4.09
N GLN A 279 2.74 25.83 3.37
CA GLN A 279 3.43 26.31 2.17
C GLN A 279 4.78 26.92 2.61
N GLN A 280 5.85 26.31 2.13
CA GLN A 280 7.24 26.77 2.34
C GLN A 280 7.64 27.77 1.28
#